data_658c96df5be5d2ed712248485c50fb4e
#
_entry.id   658c96df5be5d2ed712248485c50fb4e
#
_cell.length_a   1.000
_cell.length_b   1.000
_cell.length_c   1.000
_cell.angle_alpha   90.00
_cell.angle_beta   90.00
_cell.angle_gamma   90.00
#
_symmetry.space_group_name_H-M   'P 1'
#
loop_
_entity.id
_entity.type
_entity.pdbx_description
1 polymer ?
#
loop_
_entity_poly.entity_id
_entity_poly.type
_entity_poly.pdbx_seq_one_letter_code
_entity_poly.pdbx_strand_id
1 'polypeptide(L)'
;MKILNSNQNLCRILLFFATAFMLLAGLIATPSGNADEKQHDIDTRNLAKDQKIHITADKLISDNNTNYAEFIGNVRATQEETVITADNLKIFLKQNPQNKKSPTVGTESINKIIASGNVKINFDNRVAVTPHAVYNTETEVLVLSGNNSRIISGNNSISGEKITLYRTTGRITVESSGEKRVEAVFYSGEKGLK
;
A
#
# COMPACT_ATOMS: atom_id res chain seq x y z
N MET A 1 6.51 14.09 33.84
CA MET A 1 7.37 13.21 33.05
C MET A 1 7.15 13.57 31.57
N LYS A 2 8.10 14.30 30.97
CA LYS A 2 7.96 14.90 29.62
C LYS A 2 8.36 13.88 28.56
N ILE A 3 7.46 13.57 27.65
CA ILE A 3 7.77 12.76 26.45
C ILE A 3 8.29 13.72 25.40
N LEU A 4 9.58 13.63 25.08
CA LEU A 4 10.24 14.41 24.03
C LEU A 4 9.87 13.88 22.64
N ASN A 5 9.41 14.81 21.83
CA ASN A 5 9.02 14.65 20.44
C ASN A 5 10.28 14.49 19.54
N SER A 6 10.42 13.33 18.89
CA SER A 6 11.59 12.89 18.12
C SER A 6 11.78 13.57 16.74
N ASN A 7 10.91 14.47 16.30
CA ASN A 7 10.94 15.02 14.94
C ASN A 7 11.63 16.39 14.79
N GLN A 8 12.32 16.90 15.81
CA GLN A 8 13.00 18.21 15.75
C GLN A 8 14.50 18.15 15.46
N ASN A 9 15.10 16.95 15.37
CA ASN A 9 16.56 16.83 15.23
C ASN A 9 17.08 16.71 13.80
N LEU A 10 16.25 16.63 12.77
CA LEU A 10 16.71 16.54 11.39
C LEU A 10 16.90 17.91 10.70
N CYS A 11 16.42 19.00 11.32
CA CYS A 11 16.48 20.35 10.72
C CYS A 11 17.65 21.21 11.21
N ARG A 12 18.54 20.71 12.10
CA ARG A 12 19.62 21.51 12.72
C ARG A 12 21.02 21.25 12.22
N ILE A 13 21.25 20.40 11.22
CA ILE A 13 22.60 20.06 10.71
C ILE A 13 22.95 20.79 9.39
N LEU A 14 22.09 21.61 8.82
CA LEU A 14 22.33 22.29 7.53
C LEU A 14 22.57 23.80 7.64
N LEU A 15 23.08 24.32 8.78
CA LEU A 15 23.26 25.75 8.97
C LEU A 15 24.66 26.14 9.50
N PHE A 16 25.72 25.48 9.02
CA PHE A 16 27.09 25.93 9.25
C PHE A 16 27.96 25.67 8.03
N PHE A 17 27.82 26.45 6.96
CA PHE A 17 28.88 26.73 5.99
C PHE A 17 28.40 27.86 5.05
N ALA A 18 28.49 29.12 5.53
CA ALA A 18 28.49 30.28 4.65
C ALA A 18 28.94 31.54 5.42
N THR A 19 30.22 31.66 5.66
CA THR A 19 30.85 33.02 5.83
C THR A 19 32.25 32.91 5.29
N ALA A 20 32.50 33.66 4.28
CA ALA A 20 33.73 34.36 3.88
C ALA A 20 33.99 34.23 2.38
N PHE A 21 33.55 35.21 1.62
CA PHE A 21 34.45 35.90 0.70
C PHE A 21 33.84 37.23 0.29
N MET A 22 34.52 38.32 0.67
CA MET A 22 34.13 39.69 0.43
C MET A 22 35.07 40.31 -0.61
N LEU A 23 34.46 41.16 -1.45
CA LEU A 23 35.11 42.22 -2.25
C LEU A 23 35.86 41.81 -3.53
N LEU A 24 35.25 42.13 -4.70
CA LEU A 24 35.89 43.02 -5.67
C LEU A 24 34.80 43.70 -6.54
N ALA A 25 34.83 45.04 -6.54
CA ALA A 25 33.97 45.87 -7.34
C ALA A 25 34.35 45.79 -8.84
N GLY A 26 33.36 45.56 -9.70
CA GLY A 26 33.51 45.63 -11.17
C GLY A 26 32.20 46.06 -11.80
N LEU A 27 32.13 47.32 -12.18
CA LEU A 27 31.04 47.97 -12.90
C LEU A 27 30.99 47.43 -14.33
N ILE A 28 29.97 46.63 -14.67
CA ILE A 28 29.68 46.27 -16.06
C ILE A 28 28.13 46.42 -16.29
N ALA A 29 27.82 47.17 -17.32
CA ALA A 29 26.46 47.51 -17.77
C ALA A 29 25.66 46.24 -18.12
N THR A 30 24.42 46.22 -17.67
CA THR A 30 23.42 45.17 -18.01
C THR A 30 22.74 45.44 -19.32
N PRO A 31 22.67 44.54 -20.29
CA PRO A 31 21.61 44.54 -21.28
C PRO A 31 20.34 43.89 -20.67
N SER A 32 19.23 44.59 -20.75
CA SER A 32 17.88 44.06 -20.51
C SER A 32 17.60 42.88 -21.45
N GLY A 33 17.72 41.69 -20.95
CA GLY A 33 17.20 40.48 -21.59
C GLY A 33 16.00 40.00 -20.78
N ASN A 34 14.82 40.06 -21.39
CA ASN A 34 13.63 39.36 -20.86
C ASN A 34 13.93 37.88 -20.80
N ALA A 35 14.28 37.38 -19.63
CA ALA A 35 14.27 35.96 -19.37
C ALA A 35 12.82 35.56 -19.07
N ASP A 36 12.17 34.91 -20.00
CA ASP A 36 10.98 34.10 -19.74
C ASP A 36 11.37 33.04 -18.70
N GLU A 37 11.04 33.34 -17.46
CA GLU A 37 11.07 32.39 -16.37
C GLU A 37 9.96 31.38 -16.63
N LYS A 38 10.27 30.32 -17.39
CA LYS A 38 9.42 29.13 -17.47
C LYS A 38 9.36 28.55 -16.06
N GLN A 39 8.38 29.05 -15.31
CA GLN A 39 7.93 28.44 -14.07
C GLN A 39 7.58 26.99 -14.41
N HIS A 40 8.44 26.07 -14.00
CA HIS A 40 8.21 24.64 -14.09
C HIS A 40 7.11 24.34 -13.06
N ASP A 41 5.84 24.51 -13.50
CA ASP A 41 4.69 24.01 -12.76
C ASP A 41 4.90 22.51 -12.59
N ILE A 42 5.43 22.12 -11.44
CA ILE A 42 5.43 20.74 -11.00
C ILE A 42 3.94 20.40 -10.89
N ASP A 43 3.44 19.65 -11.87
CA ASP A 43 2.06 19.22 -11.94
C ASP A 43 1.76 18.27 -10.77
N THR A 44 1.41 18.86 -9.63
CA THR A 44 1.01 18.15 -8.40
C THR A 44 -0.25 17.29 -8.58
N ARG A 45 -0.90 17.37 -9.78
CA ARG A 45 -2.06 16.52 -10.12
C ARG A 45 -1.69 15.06 -10.32
N ASN A 46 -0.41 14.73 -10.55
CA ASN A 46 0.04 13.34 -10.72
C ASN A 46 0.28 12.61 -9.39
N LEU A 47 0.53 13.32 -8.28
CA LEU A 47 0.75 12.70 -6.97
C LEU A 47 -0.51 12.09 -6.35
N ALA A 48 -1.70 12.56 -6.74
CA ALA A 48 -2.98 12.03 -6.25
C ALA A 48 -3.51 10.84 -7.07
N LYS A 49 -2.90 10.54 -8.23
CA LYS A 49 -3.39 9.51 -9.15
C LYS A 49 -3.06 8.09 -8.68
N ASP A 50 -1.98 7.94 -7.93
CA ASP A 50 -1.43 6.65 -7.54
C ASP A 50 -2.14 6.01 -6.32
N GLN A 51 -2.98 6.77 -5.61
CA GLN A 51 -3.72 6.27 -4.44
C GLN A 51 -5.16 5.85 -4.75
N LYS A 52 -5.61 6.00 -6.00
CA LYS A 52 -6.99 5.68 -6.39
C LYS A 52 -7.20 4.18 -6.47
N ILE A 53 -8.16 3.68 -5.70
CA ILE A 53 -8.66 2.30 -5.83
C ILE A 53 -9.84 2.31 -6.80
N HIS A 54 -9.77 1.52 -7.86
CA HIS A 54 -10.86 1.29 -8.80
C HIS A 54 -11.42 -0.10 -8.57
N ILE A 55 -12.74 -0.21 -8.36
CA ILE A 55 -13.42 -1.49 -8.09
C ILE A 55 -14.57 -1.67 -9.05
N THR A 56 -14.67 -2.86 -9.63
CA THR A 56 -15.81 -3.34 -10.42
C THR A 56 -16.38 -4.59 -9.78
N ALA A 57 -17.70 -4.76 -9.82
CA ALA A 57 -18.43 -5.91 -9.32
C ALA A 57 -19.83 -5.96 -9.96
N ASP A 58 -20.54 -7.08 -9.82
CA ASP A 58 -21.90 -7.19 -10.30
C ASP A 58 -22.88 -6.41 -9.41
N LYS A 59 -22.59 -6.28 -8.09
CA LYS A 59 -23.43 -5.58 -7.12
C LYS A 59 -22.60 -4.87 -6.07
N LEU A 60 -23.05 -3.66 -5.68
CA LEU A 60 -22.55 -2.90 -4.54
C LEU A 60 -23.66 -2.73 -3.51
N ILE A 61 -23.35 -3.01 -2.25
CA ILE A 61 -24.19 -2.69 -1.08
C ILE A 61 -23.35 -1.74 -0.21
N SER A 62 -23.91 -0.58 0.10
CA SER A 62 -23.33 0.37 1.04
C SER A 62 -24.42 0.82 2.01
N ASP A 63 -24.12 0.76 3.30
CA ASP A 63 -25.01 1.19 4.37
C ASP A 63 -24.29 2.23 5.23
N ASN A 64 -24.90 3.38 5.35
CA ASN A 64 -24.40 4.54 6.07
C ASN A 64 -24.19 4.26 7.58
N ASN A 65 -24.92 3.28 8.12
CA ASN A 65 -24.86 2.96 9.54
C ASN A 65 -23.71 1.99 9.89
N THR A 66 -23.19 1.25 8.89
CA THR A 66 -22.25 0.15 9.12
C THR A 66 -20.80 0.50 8.73
N ASN A 67 -20.56 1.68 8.15
CA ASN A 67 -19.25 2.15 7.69
C ASN A 67 -18.47 1.14 6.83
N TYR A 68 -19.19 0.33 6.02
CA TYR A 68 -18.58 -0.54 5.03
C TYR A 68 -19.29 -0.48 3.71
N ALA A 69 -18.56 -0.80 2.65
CA ALA A 69 -19.09 -1.10 1.33
C ALA A 69 -18.78 -2.56 0.99
N GLU A 70 -19.77 -3.29 0.46
CA GLU A 70 -19.65 -4.68 0.04
C GLU A 70 -19.89 -4.79 -1.46
N PHE A 71 -18.90 -5.32 -2.16
CA PHE A 71 -18.92 -5.62 -3.58
C PHE A 71 -19.10 -7.12 -3.76
N ILE A 72 -20.06 -7.53 -4.57
CA ILE A 72 -20.49 -8.94 -4.72
C ILE A 72 -20.51 -9.31 -6.19
N GLY A 73 -19.93 -10.46 -6.51
CA GLY A 73 -19.89 -11.06 -7.84
C GLY A 73 -18.83 -10.46 -8.75
N ASN A 74 -17.95 -11.31 -9.31
CA ASN A 74 -16.93 -10.94 -10.28
C ASN A 74 -16.07 -9.72 -9.87
N VAL A 75 -15.75 -9.64 -8.57
CA VAL A 75 -15.08 -8.45 -8.03
C VAL A 75 -13.67 -8.34 -8.57
N ARG A 76 -13.32 -7.14 -9.03
CA ARG A 76 -11.97 -6.75 -9.41
C ARG A 76 -11.63 -5.38 -8.82
N ALA A 77 -10.67 -5.32 -7.92
CA ALA A 77 -10.13 -4.09 -7.36
C ALA A 77 -8.70 -3.86 -7.86
N THR A 78 -8.38 -2.64 -8.27
CA THR A 78 -7.05 -2.27 -8.77
C THR A 78 -6.56 -1.01 -8.08
N GLN A 79 -5.31 -1.05 -7.62
CA GLN A 79 -4.59 0.11 -7.11
C GLN A 79 -3.13 -0.02 -7.54
N GLU A 80 -2.67 0.90 -8.39
CA GLU A 80 -1.35 0.81 -9.01
C GLU A 80 -1.14 -0.57 -9.66
N GLU A 81 -0.09 -1.30 -9.28
CA GLU A 81 0.20 -2.64 -9.78
C GLU A 81 -0.53 -3.75 -8.99
N THR A 82 -1.18 -3.39 -7.88
CA THR A 82 -1.93 -4.35 -7.08
C THR A 82 -3.29 -4.62 -7.70
N VAL A 83 -3.60 -5.89 -7.91
CA VAL A 83 -4.91 -6.35 -8.42
C VAL A 83 -5.46 -7.43 -7.50
N ILE A 84 -6.67 -7.22 -7.02
CA ILE A 84 -7.44 -8.20 -6.23
C ILE A 84 -8.63 -8.67 -7.07
N THR A 85 -8.82 -9.98 -7.20
CA THR A 85 -10.06 -10.59 -7.71
C THR A 85 -10.65 -11.52 -6.65
N ALA A 86 -11.97 -11.52 -6.50
CA ALA A 86 -12.68 -12.31 -5.50
C ALA A 86 -14.18 -12.45 -5.88
N ASP A 87 -14.90 -13.34 -5.21
CA ASP A 87 -16.35 -13.41 -5.33
C ASP A 87 -17.02 -12.30 -4.51
N ASN A 88 -16.38 -11.89 -3.38
CA ASN A 88 -16.90 -10.86 -2.50
C ASN A 88 -15.73 -10.02 -1.93
N LEU A 89 -15.93 -8.71 -1.83
CA LEU A 89 -14.97 -7.76 -1.25
C LEU A 89 -15.71 -6.79 -0.33
N LYS A 90 -15.31 -6.75 0.95
CA LYS A 90 -15.80 -5.77 1.94
C LYS A 90 -14.70 -4.77 2.27
N ILE A 91 -15.03 -3.49 2.20
CA ILE A 91 -14.14 -2.38 2.57
C ILE A 91 -14.74 -1.69 3.77
N PHE A 92 -13.99 -1.66 4.87
CA PHE A 92 -14.35 -0.94 6.09
C PHE A 92 -13.62 0.40 6.11
N LEU A 93 -14.39 1.46 6.36
CA LEU A 93 -13.89 2.82 6.44
C LEU A 93 -13.58 3.19 7.90
N LYS A 94 -12.59 4.07 8.12
CA LYS A 94 -12.33 4.64 9.44
C LYS A 94 -13.52 5.50 9.86
N GLN A 95 -13.97 5.33 11.09
CA GLN A 95 -15.00 6.20 11.65
C GLN A 95 -14.39 7.57 11.95
N ASN A 96 -14.97 8.62 11.38
CA ASN A 96 -14.67 9.97 11.80
C ASN A 96 -15.66 10.39 12.89
N PRO A 97 -15.23 10.52 14.18
CA PRO A 97 -16.14 10.85 15.28
C PRO A 97 -16.81 12.22 15.12
N GLN A 98 -16.27 13.10 14.29
CA GLN A 98 -16.79 14.45 14.06
C GLN A 98 -17.81 14.54 12.92
N ASN A 99 -17.95 13.52 12.07
CA ASN A 99 -18.78 13.56 10.89
C ASN A 99 -19.71 12.33 10.80
N LYS A 100 -20.70 12.26 11.68
CA LYS A 100 -21.69 11.16 11.73
C LYS A 100 -22.69 11.13 10.57
N LYS A 101 -22.63 12.03 9.59
CA LYS A 101 -23.72 12.26 8.63
C LYS A 101 -23.44 12.00 7.16
N SER A 102 -22.26 11.55 6.77
CA SER A 102 -22.03 11.22 5.35
C SER A 102 -20.95 10.17 5.18
N PRO A 103 -21.28 8.97 4.74
CA PRO A 103 -20.33 8.14 4.06
C PRO A 103 -20.21 8.69 2.62
N THR A 104 -19.47 9.78 2.49
CA THR A 104 -19.02 10.19 1.18
C THR A 104 -17.87 9.28 0.82
N VAL A 105 -18.12 8.33 -0.08
CA VAL A 105 -17.08 7.55 -0.74
C VAL A 105 -16.09 8.55 -1.36
N GLY A 106 -14.98 8.85 -0.71
CA GLY A 106 -14.00 9.77 -1.30
C GLY A 106 -12.99 10.43 -0.39
N THR A 107 -13.22 10.55 0.91
CA THR A 107 -12.28 11.23 1.82
C THR A 107 -11.94 10.43 3.08
N GLU A 108 -12.56 9.29 3.29
CA GLU A 108 -12.33 8.47 4.47
C GLU A 108 -11.25 7.43 4.18
N SER A 109 -10.29 7.35 5.06
CA SER A 109 -9.23 6.34 4.96
C SER A 109 -9.83 4.94 5.15
N ILE A 110 -9.47 4.01 4.28
CA ILE A 110 -9.80 2.61 4.45
C ILE A 110 -9.09 2.09 5.71
N ASN A 111 -9.83 1.36 6.53
CA ASN A 111 -9.28 0.70 7.72
C ASN A 111 -8.92 -0.76 7.43
N LYS A 112 -9.85 -1.49 6.78
CA LYS A 112 -9.70 -2.93 6.57
C LYS A 112 -10.36 -3.33 5.26
N ILE A 113 -9.74 -4.28 4.56
CA ILE A 113 -10.28 -4.93 3.37
C ILE A 113 -10.40 -6.42 3.66
N ILE A 114 -11.56 -7.01 3.35
CA ILE A 114 -11.81 -8.45 3.45
C ILE A 114 -12.23 -8.94 2.07
N ALA A 115 -11.49 -9.90 1.52
CA ALA A 115 -11.84 -10.59 0.29
C ALA A 115 -12.17 -12.06 0.60
N SER A 116 -13.20 -12.60 -0.04
CA SER A 116 -13.63 -13.98 0.15
C SER A 116 -14.14 -14.60 -1.15
N GLY A 117 -13.93 -15.93 -1.27
CA GLY A 117 -14.26 -16.72 -2.45
C GLY A 117 -13.30 -16.47 -3.61
N ASN A 118 -12.60 -17.51 -4.06
CA ASN A 118 -11.70 -17.48 -5.22
C ASN A 118 -10.71 -16.30 -5.25
N VAL A 119 -10.19 -15.93 -4.07
CA VAL A 119 -9.34 -14.74 -3.92
C VAL A 119 -8.01 -14.94 -4.60
N LYS A 120 -7.66 -14.01 -5.51
CA LYS A 120 -6.33 -13.90 -6.11
C LYS A 120 -5.85 -12.47 -5.98
N ILE A 121 -4.64 -12.29 -5.44
CA ILE A 121 -4.01 -10.99 -5.25
C ILE A 121 -2.69 -10.98 -5.99
N ASN A 122 -2.53 -10.08 -6.97
CA ASN A 122 -1.25 -9.80 -7.61
C ASN A 122 -0.65 -8.57 -6.92
N PHE A 123 0.58 -8.65 -6.44
CA PHE A 123 1.29 -7.57 -5.76
C PHE A 123 2.80 -7.85 -5.74
N ASP A 124 3.63 -6.83 -5.87
CA ASP A 124 5.09 -6.91 -5.72
C ASP A 124 5.73 -8.10 -6.48
N ASN A 125 5.31 -8.33 -7.75
CA ASN A 125 5.71 -9.50 -8.57
C ASN A 125 5.37 -10.87 -7.94
N ARG A 126 4.39 -10.92 -7.05
CA ARG A 126 3.89 -12.14 -6.39
C ARG A 126 2.41 -12.34 -6.68
N VAL A 127 1.99 -13.57 -6.58
CA VAL A 127 0.58 -13.95 -6.68
C VAL A 127 0.19 -14.70 -5.41
N ALA A 128 -0.76 -14.17 -4.66
CA ALA A 128 -1.41 -14.90 -3.58
C ALA A 128 -2.72 -15.50 -4.08
N VAL A 129 -2.99 -16.75 -3.69
CA VAL A 129 -4.26 -17.47 -3.95
C VAL A 129 -4.75 -18.03 -2.63
N THR A 130 -6.01 -17.77 -2.28
CA THR A 130 -6.58 -18.16 -0.99
C THR A 130 -8.11 -18.14 -1.04
N PRO A 131 -8.82 -18.90 -0.22
CA PRO A 131 -10.27 -18.72 -0.06
C PRO A 131 -10.65 -17.42 0.64
N HIS A 132 -9.79 -16.89 1.54
CA HIS A 132 -10.10 -15.72 2.35
C HIS A 132 -8.83 -14.88 2.60
N ALA A 133 -8.95 -13.57 2.44
CA ALA A 133 -7.88 -12.60 2.71
C ALA A 133 -8.40 -11.43 3.53
N VAL A 134 -7.61 -11.00 4.50
CA VAL A 134 -7.86 -9.81 5.33
C VAL A 134 -6.63 -8.92 5.29
N TYR A 135 -6.80 -7.68 4.87
CA TYR A 135 -5.77 -6.66 4.92
C TYR A 135 -6.17 -5.56 5.89
N ASN A 136 -5.32 -5.28 6.86
CA ASN A 136 -5.46 -4.15 7.77
C ASN A 136 -4.50 -3.05 7.33
N THR A 137 -5.03 -1.87 6.98
CA THR A 137 -4.23 -0.77 6.43
C THR A 137 -3.40 -0.05 7.47
N GLU A 138 -3.81 -0.08 8.75
CA GLU A 138 -3.09 0.59 9.83
C GLU A 138 -1.84 -0.19 10.25
N THR A 139 -1.95 -1.51 10.33
CA THR A 139 -0.84 -2.39 10.69
C THR A 139 -0.06 -2.89 9.49
N GLU A 140 -0.57 -2.65 8.27
CA GLU A 140 -0.03 -3.14 7.00
C GLU A 140 0.16 -4.68 6.98
N VAL A 141 -0.77 -5.39 7.63
CA VAL A 141 -0.75 -6.85 7.74
C VAL A 141 -1.77 -7.45 6.79
N LEU A 142 -1.31 -8.34 5.92
CA LEU A 142 -2.13 -9.20 5.06
C LEU A 142 -2.18 -10.61 5.65
N VAL A 143 -3.37 -11.11 5.92
CA VAL A 143 -3.61 -12.49 6.36
C VAL A 143 -4.37 -13.22 5.26
N LEU A 144 -3.80 -14.30 4.77
CA LEU A 144 -4.44 -15.27 3.87
C LEU A 144 -4.84 -16.48 4.70
N SER A 145 -6.04 -17.00 4.56
CA SER A 145 -6.52 -18.13 5.35
C SER A 145 -7.44 -19.05 4.59
N GLY A 146 -7.42 -20.31 4.99
CA GLY A 146 -8.18 -21.41 4.42
C GLY A 146 -7.35 -22.36 3.58
N ASN A 147 -7.94 -23.51 3.28
CA ASN A 147 -7.31 -24.60 2.58
C ASN A 147 -6.64 -24.14 1.27
N ASN A 148 -5.37 -24.54 1.08
CA ASN A 148 -4.58 -24.22 -0.10
C ASN A 148 -4.21 -22.72 -0.25
N SER A 149 -4.16 -21.96 0.85
CA SER A 149 -3.56 -20.62 0.81
C SER A 149 -2.09 -20.71 0.43
N ARG A 150 -1.69 -19.90 -0.59
CA ARG A 150 -0.31 -19.92 -1.09
C ARG A 150 0.11 -18.58 -1.66
N ILE A 151 1.41 -18.32 -1.61
CA ILE A 151 2.05 -17.19 -2.29
C ILE A 151 3.07 -17.76 -3.27
N ILE A 152 3.06 -17.26 -4.50
CA ILE A 152 3.93 -17.66 -5.60
C ILE A 152 4.76 -16.45 -6.01
N SER A 153 6.06 -16.63 -6.19
CA SER A 153 7.00 -15.62 -6.68
C SER A 153 7.95 -16.27 -7.71
N GLY A 154 7.70 -16.05 -8.99
CA GLY A 154 8.39 -16.78 -10.05
C GLY A 154 8.19 -18.28 -9.92
N ASN A 155 9.29 -19.04 -9.78
CA ASN A 155 9.26 -20.51 -9.58
C ASN A 155 9.16 -20.91 -8.10
N ASN A 156 9.20 -19.94 -7.16
CA ASN A 156 9.15 -20.23 -5.73
C ASN A 156 7.71 -20.16 -5.23
N SER A 157 7.38 -20.98 -4.23
CA SER A 157 6.07 -20.90 -3.58
C SER A 157 6.14 -21.29 -2.10
N ILE A 158 5.23 -20.73 -1.32
CA ILE A 158 4.96 -21.12 0.06
C ILE A 158 3.48 -21.38 0.21
N SER A 159 3.09 -22.40 0.97
CA SER A 159 1.68 -22.74 1.21
C SER A 159 1.46 -23.23 2.63
N GLY A 160 0.24 -22.98 3.13
CA GLY A 160 -0.21 -23.37 4.46
C GLY A 160 -1.67 -23.04 4.65
N GLU A 161 -2.20 -23.30 5.84
CA GLU A 161 -3.59 -22.97 6.20
C GLU A 161 -3.76 -21.47 6.45
N LYS A 162 -2.73 -20.84 7.04
CA LYS A 162 -2.71 -19.42 7.29
C LYS A 162 -1.34 -18.84 6.96
N ILE A 163 -1.33 -17.78 6.17
CA ILE A 163 -0.12 -17.03 5.81
C ILE A 163 -0.32 -15.59 6.25
N THR A 164 0.57 -15.09 7.10
CA THR A 164 0.59 -13.71 7.56
C THR A 164 1.77 -12.98 6.97
N LEU A 165 1.52 -11.94 6.20
CA LEU A 165 2.52 -11.07 5.59
C LEU A 165 2.51 -9.71 6.27
N TYR A 166 3.63 -9.35 6.90
CA TYR A 166 3.87 -8.02 7.49
C TYR A 166 4.58 -7.16 6.45
N ARG A 167 3.86 -6.25 5.78
CA ARG A 167 4.40 -5.48 4.66
C ARG A 167 5.51 -4.51 5.09
N THR A 168 5.38 -3.91 6.26
CA THR A 168 6.38 -2.99 6.84
C THR A 168 7.75 -3.65 7.01
N THR A 169 7.80 -4.93 7.41
CA THR A 169 9.05 -5.65 7.71
C THR A 169 9.43 -6.68 6.65
N GLY A 170 8.53 -6.98 5.70
CA GLY A 170 8.70 -8.09 4.74
C GLY A 170 8.61 -9.49 5.36
N ARG A 171 8.32 -9.61 6.67
CA ARG A 171 8.22 -10.88 7.37
C ARG A 171 7.00 -11.66 6.88
N ILE A 172 7.17 -12.97 6.67
CA ILE A 172 6.10 -13.92 6.37
C ILE A 172 6.09 -15.00 7.44
N THR A 173 4.92 -15.27 7.99
CA THR A 173 4.67 -16.41 8.89
C THR A 173 3.68 -17.34 8.21
N VAL A 174 3.96 -18.63 8.20
CA VAL A 174 3.07 -19.65 7.63
C VAL A 174 2.75 -20.67 8.71
N GLU A 175 1.48 -20.96 8.87
CA GLU A 175 0.95 -21.86 9.90
C GLU A 175 0.18 -23.01 9.23
N SER A 176 0.25 -24.21 9.82
CA SER A 176 -0.54 -25.37 9.44
C SER A 176 -1.80 -25.50 10.32
N SER A 177 -2.80 -26.25 9.85
CA SER A 177 -4.00 -26.60 10.63
C SER A 177 -3.87 -27.94 11.39
N GLY A 178 -2.69 -28.55 11.38
CA GLY A 178 -2.45 -29.86 11.97
C GLY A 178 -2.64 -31.03 11.00
N GLU A 179 -3.55 -30.96 10.03
CA GLU A 179 -3.73 -32.00 9.01
C GLU A 179 -2.78 -31.89 7.82
N LYS A 180 -2.47 -30.64 7.41
CA LYS A 180 -1.53 -30.34 6.31
C LYS A 180 -0.36 -29.55 6.84
N ARG A 181 0.85 -30.02 6.51
CA ARG A 181 2.09 -29.32 6.87
C ARG A 181 2.28 -28.05 6.02
N VAL A 182 3.03 -27.10 6.56
CA VAL A 182 3.55 -25.98 5.75
C VAL A 182 4.47 -26.55 4.66
N GLU A 183 4.31 -26.05 3.45
CA GLU A 183 5.15 -26.41 2.31
C GLU A 183 5.82 -25.17 1.74
N ALA A 184 7.11 -25.30 1.40
CA ALA A 184 7.86 -24.28 0.70
C ALA A 184 8.65 -24.93 -0.43
N VAL A 185 8.53 -24.36 -1.64
CA VAL A 185 9.29 -24.77 -2.82
C VAL A 185 10.21 -23.64 -3.20
N PHE A 186 11.51 -23.89 -3.23
CA PHE A 186 12.53 -22.96 -3.67
C PHE A 186 13.27 -23.52 -4.87
N TYR A 187 13.31 -22.75 -5.94
CA TYR A 187 14.13 -23.08 -7.09
C TYR A 187 15.56 -22.60 -6.84
N SER A 188 16.48 -23.53 -6.66
CA SER A 188 17.91 -23.21 -6.64
C SER A 188 18.43 -23.30 -8.07
N GLY A 189 18.95 -22.19 -8.63
CA GLY A 189 19.54 -22.20 -9.97
C GLY A 189 20.53 -23.36 -10.20
N GLU A 190 21.31 -23.33 -11.26
CA GLU A 190 22.16 -24.46 -11.76
C GLU A 190 23.08 -25.16 -10.73
N LYS A 191 23.28 -24.59 -9.54
CA LYS A 191 24.18 -25.14 -8.51
C LYS A 191 23.49 -25.86 -7.35
N GLY A 192 22.18 -26.11 -7.39
CA GLY A 192 21.43 -26.90 -6.39
C GLY A 192 22.04 -27.06 -4.99
N LEU A 193 21.30 -27.63 -4.07
CA LEU A 193 21.85 -28.09 -2.78
C LEU A 193 22.76 -29.28 -3.06
N LYS A 194 24.08 -29.17 -2.79
CA LYS A 194 25.02 -30.28 -2.79
C LYS A 194 25.04 -30.92 -1.42
#